data_4f639a29846e20444ff193dae124012b
#
_entry.id   4f639a29846e20444ff193dae124012b
#
_cell.length_a   1.000
_cell.length_b   1.000
_cell.length_c   1.000
_cell.angle_alpha   90.00
_cell.angle_beta   90.00
_cell.angle_gamma   90.00
#
_symmetry.space_group_name_H-M   'P 1'
#
loop_
_entity.id
_entity.type
_entity.pdbx_description
1 polymer ?
#
loop_
_entity_poly.entity_id
_entity_poly.type
_entity_poly.pdbx_seq_one_letter_code
_entity_poly.pdbx_strand_id
1 'polypeptide(L)'
;MTPGIHLGNITCRNELRPGDLGYIAYLHGQIYAKECGYGLGFEAYVLEGLQEFAHQYDPDRDRVWICEHDNNIVGFLLGFHRSDSMHRSDSMHRSDSGHQTDTLQLRYFILLPDYRGIGLGKKLMLEFLAFMKLSNYTRAYLWTTNEQHAAVSLYTRYGFRLTEEKISDAFDKQLTERKYELELPTNSK
;
A
#
# COMPACT_ATOMS: atom_id res chain seq x y z
N MET A 1 -9.60 -32.87 6.82
CA MET A 1 -9.51 -31.56 7.49
C MET A 1 -8.33 -30.84 6.88
N THR A 2 -8.54 -29.78 6.15
CA THR A 2 -7.46 -28.95 5.63
C THR A 2 -6.71 -28.38 6.84
N PRO A 3 -5.37 -28.51 6.94
CA PRO A 3 -4.62 -27.91 8.03
C PRO A 3 -4.92 -26.42 8.07
N GLY A 4 -5.24 -25.89 9.24
CA GLY A 4 -5.52 -24.46 9.38
C GLY A 4 -4.31 -23.64 8.93
N ILE A 5 -4.55 -22.57 8.17
CA ILE A 5 -3.49 -21.65 7.73
C ILE A 5 -2.93 -20.95 8.98
N HIS A 6 -1.61 -21.10 9.20
CA HIS A 6 -0.91 -20.47 10.31
C HIS A 6 0.10 -19.44 9.80
N LEU A 7 0.24 -18.32 10.50
CA LEU A 7 1.18 -17.28 10.16
C LEU A 7 2.64 -17.79 9.99
N GLY A 8 3.02 -18.81 10.78
CA GLY A 8 4.34 -19.42 10.73
C GLY A 8 4.68 -20.16 9.42
N ASN A 9 3.66 -20.48 8.62
CA ASN A 9 3.84 -21.17 7.33
C ASN A 9 3.96 -20.17 6.16
N ILE A 10 3.86 -18.87 6.44
CA ILE A 10 3.90 -17.80 5.43
C ILE A 10 5.29 -17.17 5.45
N THR A 11 5.98 -17.25 4.33
CA THR A 11 7.24 -16.55 4.09
C THR A 11 6.98 -15.24 3.37
N CYS A 12 7.79 -14.20 3.65
CA CYS A 12 7.71 -12.95 2.93
C CYS A 12 9.09 -12.64 2.35
N ARG A 13 9.13 -12.30 1.06
CA ARG A 13 10.34 -11.84 0.36
C ARG A 13 10.23 -10.36 0.02
N ASN A 14 11.37 -9.71 -0.16
CA ASN A 14 11.49 -8.30 -0.51
C ASN A 14 12.02 -8.07 -1.93
N GLU A 15 12.05 -9.09 -2.75
CA GLU A 15 12.54 -9.05 -4.13
C GLU A 15 11.38 -9.23 -5.10
N LEU A 16 11.35 -8.39 -6.15
CA LEU A 16 10.44 -8.56 -7.27
C LEU A 16 10.96 -9.62 -8.24
N ARG A 17 10.06 -10.45 -8.72
CA ARG A 17 10.30 -11.43 -9.77
C ARG A 17 9.41 -11.17 -10.99
N PRO A 18 9.85 -11.55 -12.19
CA PRO A 18 8.99 -11.49 -13.38
C PRO A 18 7.65 -12.19 -13.13
N GLY A 19 6.56 -11.49 -13.44
CA GLY A 19 5.19 -11.96 -13.21
C GLY A 19 4.51 -11.45 -11.94
N ASP A 20 5.26 -11.02 -10.91
CA ASP A 20 4.68 -10.55 -9.65
C ASP A 20 3.70 -9.39 -9.85
N LEU A 21 4.13 -8.34 -10.56
CA LEU A 21 3.28 -7.15 -10.77
C LEU A 21 2.01 -7.49 -11.55
N GLY A 22 2.11 -8.34 -12.58
CA GLY A 22 0.94 -8.80 -13.31
C GLY A 22 -0.03 -9.60 -12.44
N TYR A 23 0.51 -10.46 -11.56
CA TYR A 23 -0.31 -11.23 -10.63
C TYR A 23 -0.96 -10.33 -9.56
N ILE A 24 -0.25 -9.32 -9.07
CA ILE A 24 -0.81 -8.33 -8.14
C ILE A 24 -1.96 -7.55 -8.79
N ALA A 25 -1.80 -7.11 -10.05
CA ALA A 25 -2.89 -6.46 -10.80
C ALA A 25 -4.12 -7.38 -10.91
N TYR A 26 -3.90 -8.64 -11.29
CA TYR A 26 -4.95 -9.65 -11.37
C TYR A 26 -5.69 -9.83 -10.03
N LEU A 27 -4.96 -9.97 -8.93
CA LEU A 27 -5.56 -10.13 -7.61
C LEU A 27 -6.40 -8.91 -7.20
N HIS A 28 -5.92 -7.68 -7.49
CA HIS A 28 -6.68 -6.47 -7.22
C HIS A 28 -7.97 -6.44 -8.02
N GLY A 29 -7.92 -6.68 -9.33
CA GLY A 29 -9.12 -6.77 -10.16
C GLY A 29 -10.13 -7.78 -9.62
N GLN A 30 -9.70 -9.01 -9.36
CA GLN A 30 -10.58 -10.09 -8.90
C GLN A 30 -11.20 -9.83 -7.52
N ILE A 31 -10.39 -9.43 -6.55
CA ILE A 31 -10.84 -9.26 -5.17
C ILE A 31 -11.76 -8.04 -5.05
N TYR A 32 -11.37 -6.90 -5.61
CA TYR A 32 -12.16 -5.68 -5.48
C TYR A 32 -13.44 -5.70 -6.34
N ALA A 33 -13.43 -6.38 -7.49
CA ALA A 33 -14.68 -6.63 -8.22
C ALA A 33 -15.67 -7.44 -7.39
N LYS A 34 -15.20 -8.51 -6.73
CA LYS A 34 -16.03 -9.39 -5.90
C LYS A 34 -16.49 -8.72 -4.59
N GLU A 35 -15.60 -8.01 -3.90
CA GLU A 35 -15.88 -7.48 -2.55
C GLU A 35 -16.51 -6.08 -2.59
N CYS A 36 -16.19 -5.27 -3.60
CA CYS A 36 -16.59 -3.86 -3.68
C CYS A 36 -17.41 -3.53 -4.92
N GLY A 37 -17.48 -4.42 -5.92
CA GLY A 37 -18.15 -4.18 -7.18
C GLY A 37 -17.41 -3.16 -8.07
N TYR A 38 -16.08 -3.06 -7.94
CA TYR A 38 -15.28 -2.17 -8.77
C TYR A 38 -15.15 -2.75 -10.19
N GLY A 39 -15.20 -1.87 -11.19
CA GLY A 39 -15.14 -2.21 -12.60
C GLY A 39 -13.73 -2.15 -13.19
N LEU A 40 -13.67 -2.13 -14.53
CA LEU A 40 -12.41 -2.05 -15.30
C LEU A 40 -11.62 -0.77 -15.01
N GLY A 41 -12.29 0.33 -14.65
CA GLY A 41 -11.64 1.58 -14.28
C GLY A 41 -10.69 1.41 -13.08
N PHE A 42 -11.06 0.57 -12.10
CA PHE A 42 -10.17 0.24 -10.98
C PHE A 42 -8.95 -0.60 -11.43
N GLU A 43 -9.15 -1.58 -12.32
CA GLU A 43 -8.05 -2.39 -12.84
C GLU A 43 -7.07 -1.53 -13.64
N ALA A 44 -7.58 -0.62 -14.49
CA ALA A 44 -6.77 0.34 -15.22
C ALA A 44 -5.95 1.23 -14.27
N TYR A 45 -6.55 1.77 -13.21
CA TYR A 45 -5.87 2.55 -12.17
C TYR A 45 -4.74 1.76 -11.50
N VAL A 46 -4.97 0.48 -11.18
CA VAL A 46 -3.94 -0.40 -10.59
C VAL A 46 -2.81 -0.62 -11.57
N LEU A 47 -3.10 -0.91 -12.85
CA LEU A 47 -2.10 -1.14 -13.89
C LEU A 47 -1.23 0.09 -14.15
N GLU A 48 -1.82 1.29 -14.25
CA GLU A 48 -1.08 2.55 -14.40
C GLU A 48 -0.10 2.77 -13.25
N GLY A 49 -0.55 2.59 -12.03
CA GLY A 49 0.31 2.81 -10.87
C GLY A 49 1.37 1.72 -10.69
N LEU A 50 1.12 0.47 -11.11
CA LEU A 50 2.15 -0.57 -11.14
C LEU A 50 3.16 -0.34 -12.27
N GLN A 51 2.73 0.20 -13.41
CA GLN A 51 3.62 0.62 -14.49
C GLN A 51 4.53 1.76 -14.01
N GLU A 52 3.98 2.79 -13.39
CA GLU A 52 4.75 3.89 -12.79
C GLU A 52 5.80 3.34 -11.83
N PHE A 53 5.40 2.48 -10.91
CA PHE A 53 6.29 1.86 -9.95
C PHE A 53 7.40 1.05 -10.63
N ALA A 54 7.07 0.21 -11.62
CA ALA A 54 8.06 -0.62 -12.30
C ALA A 54 9.16 0.21 -13.00
N HIS A 55 8.80 1.38 -13.55
CA HIS A 55 9.74 2.29 -14.19
C HIS A 55 10.63 3.08 -13.21
N GLN A 56 10.15 3.30 -12.00
CA GLN A 56 10.82 4.14 -11.00
C GLN A 56 11.39 3.33 -9.83
N TYR A 57 11.22 2.02 -9.84
CA TYR A 57 11.62 1.15 -8.72
C TYR A 57 13.10 1.30 -8.37
N ASP A 58 13.35 1.69 -7.15
CA ASP A 58 14.66 1.82 -6.53
C ASP A 58 14.72 0.94 -5.27
N PRO A 59 15.42 -0.19 -5.29
CA PRO A 59 15.47 -1.12 -4.16
C PRO A 59 16.09 -0.54 -2.88
N ASP A 60 16.83 0.56 -2.99
CA ASP A 60 17.41 1.24 -1.83
C ASP A 60 16.39 2.16 -1.13
N ARG A 61 15.39 2.63 -1.89
CA ARG A 61 14.37 3.60 -1.42
C ARG A 61 12.96 3.00 -1.33
N ASP A 62 12.67 2.00 -2.13
CA ASP A 62 11.38 1.29 -2.16
C ASP A 62 11.47 -0.03 -1.43
N ARG A 63 10.32 -0.55 -1.02
CA ARG A 63 10.25 -1.87 -0.42
C ARG A 63 8.98 -2.59 -0.82
N VAL A 64 9.15 -3.83 -1.27
CA VAL A 64 8.03 -4.75 -1.47
C VAL A 64 8.05 -5.83 -0.39
N TRP A 65 6.88 -6.29 0.00
CA TRP A 65 6.68 -7.47 0.84
C TRP A 65 5.73 -8.39 0.10
N ILE A 66 6.27 -9.48 -0.41
CA ILE A 66 5.52 -10.49 -1.16
C ILE A 66 5.42 -11.72 -0.28
N CYS A 67 4.24 -12.00 0.24
CA CYS A 67 4.00 -13.12 1.14
C CYS A 67 3.55 -14.34 0.36
N GLU A 68 4.19 -15.46 0.60
CA GLU A 68 4.01 -16.73 -0.10
C GLU A 68 3.65 -17.85 0.88
N HIS A 69 2.72 -18.70 0.47
CA HIS A 69 2.35 -19.95 1.12
C HIS A 69 2.23 -21.03 0.06
N ASP A 70 2.95 -22.15 0.20
CA ASP A 70 2.99 -23.24 -0.77
C ASP A 70 3.27 -22.74 -2.22
N ASN A 71 4.27 -21.85 -2.35
CA ASN A 71 4.70 -21.22 -3.60
C ASN A 71 3.65 -20.32 -4.29
N ASN A 72 2.55 -19.99 -3.62
CA ASN A 72 1.55 -19.07 -4.11
C ASN A 72 1.65 -17.73 -3.38
N ILE A 73 1.55 -16.62 -4.10
CA ILE A 73 1.47 -15.30 -3.50
C ILE A 73 0.10 -15.16 -2.81
N VAL A 74 0.12 -14.90 -1.51
CA VAL A 74 -1.07 -14.80 -0.65
C VAL A 74 -1.28 -13.41 -0.07
N GLY A 75 -0.27 -12.55 -0.19
CA GLY A 75 -0.34 -11.16 0.26
C GLY A 75 0.76 -10.32 -0.36
N PHE A 76 0.48 -9.03 -0.48
CA PHE A 76 1.39 -8.05 -1.04
C PHE A 76 1.24 -6.71 -0.34
N LEU A 77 2.37 -6.02 -0.15
CA LEU A 77 2.44 -4.64 0.33
C LEU A 77 3.60 -3.95 -0.37
N LEU A 78 3.40 -2.69 -0.77
CA LEU A 78 4.42 -1.85 -1.37
C LEU A 78 4.60 -0.56 -0.57
N GLY A 79 5.85 -0.24 -0.22
CA GLY A 79 6.30 1.08 0.17
C GLY A 79 7.00 1.74 -1.01
N PHE A 80 6.40 2.77 -1.59
CA PHE A 80 6.90 3.49 -2.74
C PHE A 80 7.40 4.88 -2.35
N HIS A 81 8.67 5.16 -2.63
CA HIS A 81 9.26 6.46 -2.40
C HIS A 81 8.59 7.54 -3.24
N ARG A 82 8.30 8.68 -2.62
CA ARG A 82 7.78 9.87 -3.28
C ARG A 82 8.62 11.08 -2.91
N SER A 83 9.25 11.72 -3.89
CA SER A 83 9.91 13.00 -3.68
C SER A 83 8.91 14.14 -3.87
N ASP A 84 9.02 15.20 -3.07
CA ASP A 84 8.13 16.38 -3.17
C ASP A 84 8.18 17.07 -4.56
N SER A 85 9.20 16.78 -5.37
CA SER A 85 9.30 17.28 -6.74
C SER A 85 8.31 16.65 -7.73
N MET A 86 7.74 15.48 -7.42
CA MET A 86 6.81 14.76 -8.30
C MET A 86 5.33 15.13 -8.09
N HIS A 87 4.97 15.81 -7.00
CA HIS A 87 3.59 16.27 -6.76
C HIS A 87 3.17 17.47 -7.62
N ARG A 88 3.88 17.76 -8.72
CA ARG A 88 3.61 18.94 -9.57
C ARG A 88 2.38 18.86 -10.47
N SER A 89 1.64 17.76 -10.49
CA SER A 89 0.41 17.69 -11.30
C SER A 89 -0.89 17.97 -10.55
N ASP A 90 -0.93 18.02 -9.22
CA ASP A 90 -2.22 18.07 -8.51
C ASP A 90 -2.42 19.15 -7.44
N SER A 91 -1.55 20.12 -7.26
CA SER A 91 -1.96 21.37 -6.58
C SER A 91 -0.85 22.42 -6.48
N MET A 92 -1.25 23.66 -6.82
CA MET A 92 -0.50 24.90 -6.68
C MET A 92 -0.43 25.34 -5.21
N HIS A 93 0.40 24.71 -4.37
CA HIS A 93 0.79 25.32 -3.09
C HIS A 93 2.25 24.99 -2.80
N ARG A 94 3.10 25.99 -3.03
CA ARG A 94 4.48 26.02 -2.54
C ARG A 94 4.45 26.24 -1.03
N SER A 95 4.93 25.28 -0.27
CA SER A 95 5.54 25.55 1.04
C SER A 95 7.04 25.56 0.88
N ASP A 96 7.59 26.76 1.03
CA ASP A 96 8.99 27.09 0.98
C ASP A 96 9.64 26.69 2.32
N SER A 97 10.09 25.43 2.42
CA SER A 97 11.00 25.01 3.49
C SER A 97 11.96 23.97 2.94
N GLY A 98 13.22 24.38 2.81
CA GLY A 98 14.32 23.68 2.15
C GLY A 98 14.80 22.37 2.79
N HIS A 99 13.91 21.51 3.26
CA HIS A 99 14.17 20.11 3.59
C HIS A 99 13.31 19.26 2.71
N GLN A 100 13.93 18.58 1.74
CA GLN A 100 13.31 17.55 0.93
C GLN A 100 12.90 16.40 1.86
N THR A 101 11.66 16.41 2.32
CA THR A 101 11.13 15.34 3.17
C THR A 101 10.71 14.18 2.27
N ASP A 102 11.57 13.19 2.20
CA ASP A 102 11.24 11.94 1.53
C ASP A 102 10.03 11.29 2.22
N THR A 103 8.97 11.06 1.45
CA THR A 103 7.73 10.48 1.93
C THR A 103 7.58 9.08 1.35
N LEU A 104 7.15 8.11 2.17
CA LEU A 104 6.87 6.76 1.73
C LEU A 104 5.37 6.59 1.50
N GLN A 105 4.96 6.24 0.29
CA GLN A 105 3.58 5.90 -0.02
C GLN A 105 3.34 4.40 0.21
N LEU A 106 2.39 4.05 1.07
CA LEU A 106 1.91 2.69 1.21
C LEU A 106 0.89 2.41 0.10
N ARG A 107 1.17 1.42 -0.76
CA ARG A 107 0.29 1.05 -1.90
C ARG A 107 0.10 -0.46 -2.00
N TYR A 108 -0.95 -0.85 -2.70
CA TYR A 108 -1.23 -2.23 -3.09
C TYR A 108 -1.23 -3.22 -1.93
N PHE A 109 -1.74 -2.79 -0.77
CA PHE A 109 -1.85 -3.68 0.37
C PHE A 109 -3.03 -4.63 0.17
N ILE A 110 -2.73 -5.86 -0.21
CA ILE A 110 -3.73 -6.88 -0.45
C ILE A 110 -3.37 -8.18 0.28
N LEU A 111 -4.36 -8.83 0.84
CA LEU A 111 -4.27 -10.17 1.40
C LEU A 111 -5.40 -11.01 0.82
N LEU A 112 -5.11 -12.22 0.38
CA LEU A 112 -6.15 -13.16 -0.01
C LEU A 112 -7.11 -13.39 1.17
N PRO A 113 -8.42 -13.53 0.92
CA PRO A 113 -9.43 -13.64 1.99
C PRO A 113 -9.11 -14.69 3.06
N ASP A 114 -8.65 -15.87 2.65
CA ASP A 114 -8.32 -16.97 3.56
C ASP A 114 -7.10 -16.70 4.47
N TYR A 115 -6.32 -15.68 4.16
CA TYR A 115 -5.12 -15.27 4.90
C TYR A 115 -5.35 -14.01 5.76
N ARG A 116 -6.60 -13.55 5.84
CA ARG A 116 -6.99 -12.44 6.72
C ARG A 116 -7.29 -12.96 8.13
N GLY A 117 -7.17 -12.10 9.13
CA GLY A 117 -7.46 -12.45 10.53
C GLY A 117 -6.41 -13.27 11.27
N ILE A 118 -5.43 -13.85 10.59
CA ILE A 118 -4.35 -14.66 11.17
C ILE A 118 -3.13 -13.86 11.65
N GLY A 119 -3.19 -12.53 11.56
CA GLY A 119 -2.10 -11.64 11.99
C GLY A 119 -1.15 -11.18 10.86
N LEU A 120 -1.31 -11.65 9.62
CA LEU A 120 -0.42 -11.30 8.51
C LEU A 120 -0.42 -9.79 8.22
N GLY A 121 -1.58 -9.14 8.20
CA GLY A 121 -1.68 -7.69 8.02
C GLY A 121 -0.94 -6.90 9.12
N LYS A 122 -1.04 -7.35 10.38
CA LYS A 122 -0.28 -6.78 11.49
C LYS A 122 1.23 -6.92 11.27
N LYS A 123 1.69 -8.10 10.86
CA LYS A 123 3.11 -8.37 10.56
C LYS A 123 3.62 -7.40 9.51
N LEU A 124 2.92 -7.27 8.37
CA LEU A 124 3.32 -6.40 7.27
C LEU A 124 3.37 -4.92 7.67
N MET A 125 2.40 -4.45 8.45
CA MET A 125 2.43 -3.07 8.97
C MET A 125 3.63 -2.81 9.88
N LEU A 126 4.00 -3.76 10.73
CA LEU A 126 5.18 -3.63 11.59
C LEU A 126 6.47 -3.60 10.76
N GLU A 127 6.58 -4.43 9.72
CA GLU A 127 7.72 -4.44 8.80
C GLU A 127 7.80 -3.14 7.99
N PHE A 128 6.66 -2.59 7.54
CA PHE A 128 6.60 -1.29 6.88
C PHE A 128 7.12 -0.17 7.78
N LEU A 129 6.67 -0.11 9.03
CA LEU A 129 7.12 0.90 10.00
C LEU A 129 8.60 0.73 10.38
N ALA A 130 9.08 -0.51 10.44
CA ALA A 130 10.50 -0.79 10.66
C ALA A 130 11.35 -0.30 9.48
N PHE A 131 10.90 -0.53 8.25
CA PHE A 131 11.55 -0.02 7.05
C PHE A 131 11.58 1.51 7.02
N MET A 132 10.48 2.18 7.33
CA MET A 132 10.46 3.65 7.45
C MET A 132 11.57 4.16 8.38
N LYS A 133 11.70 3.55 9.56
CA LYS A 133 12.72 3.94 10.54
C LYS A 133 14.14 3.68 10.07
N LEU A 134 14.39 2.52 9.46
CA LEU A 134 15.71 2.12 8.96
C LEU A 134 16.17 3.00 7.78
N SER A 135 15.23 3.40 6.92
CA SER A 135 15.48 4.24 5.74
C SER A 135 15.28 5.74 6.01
N ASN A 136 15.11 6.12 7.29
CA ASN A 136 14.94 7.52 7.74
C ASN A 136 13.72 8.23 7.16
N TYR A 137 12.68 7.51 6.75
CA TYR A 137 11.39 8.11 6.39
C TYR A 137 10.69 8.60 7.65
N THR A 138 10.30 9.86 7.67
CA THR A 138 9.54 10.46 8.78
C THR A 138 8.05 10.58 8.47
N ARG A 139 7.69 10.51 7.20
CA ARG A 139 6.30 10.65 6.74
C ARG A 139 5.90 9.49 5.85
N ALA A 140 4.65 9.05 5.99
CA ALA A 140 4.02 8.14 5.05
C ALA A 140 2.59 8.54 4.77
N TYR A 141 2.06 8.16 3.61
CA TYR A 141 0.65 8.30 3.30
C TYR A 141 0.12 7.11 2.51
N LEU A 142 -1.19 6.99 2.50
CA LEU A 142 -1.91 6.04 1.69
C LEU A 142 -3.25 6.62 1.23
N TRP A 143 -3.75 6.08 0.13
CA TRP A 143 -5.13 6.28 -0.30
C TRP A 143 -5.91 4.97 -0.17
N THR A 144 -7.14 5.07 0.27
CA THR A 144 -8.09 3.97 0.39
C THR A 144 -9.51 4.49 0.13
N THR A 145 -10.53 3.65 0.28
CA THR A 145 -11.91 4.08 0.11
C THR A 145 -12.71 3.91 1.40
N ASN A 146 -13.86 4.57 1.48
CA ASN A 146 -14.78 4.43 2.61
C ASN A 146 -15.30 3.00 2.81
N GLU A 147 -15.15 2.11 1.83
CA GLU A 147 -15.59 0.71 1.89
C GLU A 147 -14.56 -0.22 2.54
N GLN A 148 -13.30 0.22 2.69
CA GLN A 148 -12.19 -0.60 3.19
C GLN A 148 -12.06 -0.57 4.72
N HIS A 149 -13.13 -0.90 5.45
CA HIS A 149 -13.20 -0.77 6.91
C HIS A 149 -12.10 -1.52 7.67
N ALA A 150 -11.77 -2.74 7.25
CA ALA A 150 -10.73 -3.56 7.88
C ALA A 150 -9.34 -2.93 7.70
N ALA A 151 -9.05 -2.42 6.50
CA ALA A 151 -7.80 -1.74 6.20
C ALA A 151 -7.69 -0.43 6.97
N VAL A 152 -8.74 0.40 6.99
CA VAL A 152 -8.79 1.65 7.78
C VAL A 152 -8.56 1.38 9.26
N SER A 153 -9.21 0.35 9.84
CA SER A 153 -8.99 -0.05 11.23
C SER A 153 -7.54 -0.45 11.50
N LEU A 154 -6.89 -1.12 10.53
CA LEU A 154 -5.47 -1.45 10.64
C LEU A 154 -4.61 -0.20 10.61
N TYR A 155 -4.78 0.68 9.61
CA TYR A 155 -3.97 1.90 9.46
C TYR A 155 -4.08 2.82 10.68
N THR A 156 -5.29 3.08 11.17
CA THR A 156 -5.51 3.95 12.33
C THR A 156 -4.89 3.40 13.61
N ARG A 157 -4.88 2.09 13.79
CA ARG A 157 -4.19 1.43 14.92
C ARG A 157 -2.68 1.69 14.92
N TYR A 158 -2.09 1.89 13.75
CA TYR A 158 -0.66 2.18 13.59
C TYR A 158 -0.35 3.67 13.42
N GLY A 159 -1.30 4.54 13.76
CA GLY A 159 -1.09 5.98 13.88
C GLY A 159 -1.38 6.78 12.61
N PHE A 160 -1.83 6.15 11.53
CA PHE A 160 -2.32 6.89 10.37
C PHE A 160 -3.60 7.64 10.70
N ARG A 161 -3.70 8.90 10.25
CA ARG A 161 -4.83 9.80 10.48
C ARG A 161 -5.42 10.25 9.17
N LEU A 162 -6.74 10.32 9.10
CA LEU A 162 -7.47 10.86 7.95
C LEU A 162 -7.13 12.34 7.77
N THR A 163 -6.68 12.72 6.59
CA THR A 163 -6.30 14.11 6.24
C THR A 163 -7.07 14.66 5.07
N GLU A 164 -7.62 13.81 4.18
CA GLU A 164 -8.34 14.24 3.01
C GLU A 164 -9.44 13.25 2.63
N GLU A 165 -10.58 13.74 2.15
CA GLU A 165 -11.65 12.96 1.54
C GLU A 165 -12.08 13.62 0.24
N LYS A 166 -12.32 12.82 -0.79
CA LYS A 166 -12.89 13.29 -2.06
C LYS A 166 -13.90 12.28 -2.61
N ILE A 167 -14.98 12.79 -3.22
CA ILE A 167 -15.93 11.96 -3.97
C ILE A 167 -15.29 11.66 -5.33
N SER A 168 -15.39 10.42 -5.77
CA SER A 168 -14.81 9.92 -7.02
C SER A 168 -15.73 8.91 -7.68
N ASP A 169 -15.71 8.91 -9.01
CA ASP A 169 -16.36 7.91 -9.87
C ASP A 169 -15.31 7.04 -10.60
N ALA A 170 -14.04 7.10 -10.18
CA ALA A 170 -12.89 6.54 -10.90
C ALA A 170 -12.94 5.01 -11.08
N PHE A 171 -13.72 4.29 -10.26
CA PHE A 171 -13.76 2.82 -10.24
C PHE A 171 -15.09 2.27 -10.79
N ASP A 172 -15.69 2.99 -11.73
CA ASP A 172 -17.01 2.70 -12.32
C ASP A 172 -18.14 2.68 -11.25
N LYS A 173 -17.92 3.39 -10.14
CA LYS A 173 -18.82 3.46 -9.01
C LYS A 173 -18.54 4.74 -8.21
N GLN A 174 -19.60 5.44 -7.79
CA GLN A 174 -19.45 6.56 -6.86
C GLN A 174 -19.01 6.07 -5.48
N LEU A 175 -17.90 6.62 -4.99
CA LEU A 175 -17.31 6.29 -3.68
C LEU A 175 -16.61 7.51 -3.08
N THR A 176 -16.19 7.39 -1.82
CA THR A 176 -15.33 8.39 -1.17
C THR A 176 -13.93 7.82 -1.04
N GLU A 177 -12.98 8.43 -1.75
CA GLU A 177 -11.56 8.18 -1.54
C GLU A 177 -11.08 8.93 -0.29
N ARG A 178 -10.19 8.29 0.48
CA ARG A 178 -9.69 8.77 1.76
C ARG A 178 -8.18 8.71 1.80
N LYS A 179 -7.55 9.84 2.09
CA LYS A 179 -6.11 9.91 2.34
C LYS A 179 -5.84 9.80 3.83
N TYR A 180 -4.91 8.94 4.17
CA TYR A 180 -4.41 8.82 5.54
C TYR A 180 -2.92 9.11 5.56
N GLU A 181 -2.47 9.85 6.55
CA GLU A 181 -1.06 10.22 6.72
C GLU A 181 -0.55 9.79 8.10
N LEU A 182 0.73 9.47 8.13
CA LEU A 182 1.49 9.12 9.33
C LEU A 182 2.74 9.99 9.40
N GLU A 183 2.98 10.57 10.57
CA GLU A 183 4.25 11.23 10.91
C GLU A 183 4.92 10.47 12.06
N LEU A 184 6.16 10.08 11.86
CA LEU A 184 6.99 9.51 12.91
C LEU A 184 7.73 10.64 13.64
N PRO A 185 7.90 10.54 14.98
CA PRO A 185 8.70 11.52 15.71
C PRO A 185 10.12 11.54 15.15
N THR A 186 10.59 12.73 14.82
CA THR A 186 12.00 12.94 14.47
C THR A 186 12.83 12.70 15.73
N ASN A 187 13.78 11.76 15.67
CA ASN A 187 14.77 11.63 16.72
C ASN A 187 15.61 12.93 16.74
N SER A 188 15.21 13.89 17.55
CA SER A 188 16.08 15.02 17.92
C SER A 188 17.31 14.43 18.63
N LYS A 189 18.46 14.47 17.97
CA LYS A 189 19.76 14.19 18.60
C LYS A 189 20.12 15.31 19.56
#